data_328da948870bef3d3385f308b7db87bf
#
_entry.id   328da948870bef3d3385f308b7db87bf
#
_cell.length_a   1.000
_cell.length_b   1.000
_cell.length_c   1.000
_cell.angle_alpha   90.00
_cell.angle_beta   90.00
_cell.angle_gamma   90.00
#
_symmetry.space_group_name_H-M   'P 1'
#
loop_
_entity.id
_entity.type
_entity.pdbx_description
1 polymer ?
#
loop_
_entity_poly.entity_id
_entity_poly.type
_entity_poly.pdbx_seq_one_letter_code
_entity_poly.pdbx_strand_id
1 'polypeptide(L)'
;MNIIITGASSGVGFEAVIELILSGSHKVIALARSQDKLERLLEIAHGLNPDCQLFALKFDIVHDDYEGLQQFIASHFDNRVDILINNAGVLINKPFAELLESDFVEMLQTNFIGHVRAIQALVPLMPSGSHILNIGSMGGFQGSAKFPGLAAYSASKSALHTLTECLAQEFTEQGVKVNCLALGSAQTEMLEQAFPGYQSPVMAFEMGKYIADFALTGSKFFNGKIIPVAASTP
;
A
#
# COMPACT_ATOMS: atom_id res chain seq x y z
N MET A 1 13.78 -5.49 -10.69
CA MET A 1 13.50 -4.30 -9.85
C MET A 1 13.45 -4.75 -8.40
N ASN A 2 13.82 -3.86 -7.49
CA ASN A 2 13.75 -4.05 -6.04
C ASN A 2 12.49 -3.36 -5.51
N ILE A 3 11.53 -4.13 -5.04
CA ILE A 3 10.18 -3.66 -4.69
C ILE A 3 9.91 -3.92 -3.21
N ILE A 4 9.39 -2.91 -2.51
CA ILE A 4 8.93 -3.06 -1.12
C ILE A 4 7.42 -2.80 -1.09
N ILE A 5 6.67 -3.67 -0.43
CA ILE A 5 5.24 -3.52 -0.23
C ILE A 5 4.87 -3.70 1.25
N THR A 6 4.12 -2.76 1.78
CA THR A 6 3.62 -2.81 3.16
C THR A 6 2.20 -3.38 3.20
N GLY A 7 1.82 -4.04 4.31
CA GLY A 7 0.50 -4.65 4.46
C GLY A 7 0.26 -5.84 3.51
N ALA A 8 1.32 -6.61 3.27
CA ALA A 8 1.36 -7.67 2.27
C ALA A 8 0.77 -9.01 2.72
N SER A 9 0.27 -9.15 3.96
CA SER A 9 -0.14 -10.44 4.52
C SER A 9 -1.59 -10.84 4.20
N SER A 10 -2.38 -9.97 3.58
CA SER A 10 -3.78 -10.24 3.23
C SER A 10 -4.31 -9.24 2.20
N GLY A 11 -5.50 -9.54 1.65
CA GLY A 11 -6.23 -8.64 0.75
C GLY A 11 -5.46 -8.24 -0.49
N VAL A 12 -5.66 -7.03 -0.96
CA VAL A 12 -5.07 -6.55 -2.23
C VAL A 12 -3.54 -6.47 -2.19
N GLY A 13 -2.93 -6.28 -1.00
CA GLY A 13 -1.48 -6.28 -0.84
C GLY A 13 -0.86 -7.66 -1.04
N PHE A 14 -1.51 -8.71 -0.51
CA PHE A 14 -1.13 -10.10 -0.74
C PHE A 14 -1.17 -10.44 -2.25
N GLU A 15 -2.28 -10.12 -2.89
CA GLU A 15 -2.48 -10.40 -4.32
C GLU A 15 -1.49 -9.61 -5.19
N ALA A 16 -1.17 -8.37 -4.83
CA ALA A 16 -0.16 -7.59 -5.53
C ALA A 16 1.24 -8.21 -5.43
N VAL A 17 1.60 -8.81 -4.28
CA VAL A 17 2.86 -9.57 -4.15
C VAL A 17 2.87 -10.77 -5.10
N ILE A 18 1.79 -11.54 -5.13
CA ILE A 18 1.69 -12.71 -6.03
C ILE A 18 1.86 -12.28 -7.50
N GLU A 19 1.19 -11.23 -7.94
CA GLU A 19 1.34 -10.72 -9.31
C GLU A 19 2.77 -10.23 -9.60
N LEU A 20 3.40 -9.52 -8.65
CA LEU A 20 4.77 -9.02 -8.81
C LEU A 20 5.78 -10.17 -8.98
N ILE A 21 5.66 -11.26 -8.23
CA ILE A 21 6.57 -12.40 -8.35
C ILE A 21 6.32 -13.23 -9.62
N LEU A 22 5.14 -13.13 -10.22
CA LEU A 22 4.80 -13.80 -11.48
C LEU A 22 5.12 -12.94 -12.71
N SER A 23 5.15 -11.62 -12.59
CA SER A 23 5.30 -10.69 -13.72
C SER A 23 6.73 -10.50 -14.21
N GLY A 24 7.73 -11.07 -13.52
CA GLY A 24 9.12 -10.94 -13.93
C GLY A 24 10.13 -11.27 -12.83
N SER A 25 11.41 -11.09 -13.13
CA SER A 25 12.50 -11.32 -12.17
C SER A 25 12.64 -10.11 -11.23
N HIS A 26 11.66 -9.92 -10.34
CA HIS A 26 11.70 -8.88 -9.32
C HIS A 26 12.16 -9.45 -7.98
N LYS A 27 12.92 -8.65 -7.21
CA LYS A 27 13.14 -8.90 -5.78
C LYS A 27 12.06 -8.15 -5.01
N VAL A 28 11.28 -8.85 -4.20
CA VAL A 28 10.17 -8.29 -3.45
C VAL A 28 10.38 -8.46 -1.95
N ILE A 29 10.32 -7.37 -1.19
CA ILE A 29 10.19 -7.40 0.27
C ILE A 29 8.73 -7.15 0.63
N ALA A 30 8.09 -8.15 1.23
CA ALA A 30 6.73 -8.10 1.74
C ALA A 30 6.74 -7.82 3.25
N LEU A 31 6.22 -6.66 3.67
CA LEU A 31 6.19 -6.23 5.06
C LEU A 31 4.78 -6.37 5.64
N ALA A 32 4.63 -7.02 6.78
CA ALA A 32 3.38 -7.08 7.53
C ALA A 32 3.60 -7.49 8.99
N ARG A 33 2.58 -7.31 9.84
CA ARG A 33 2.65 -7.62 11.27
C ARG A 33 2.47 -9.10 11.60
N SER A 34 1.70 -9.85 10.78
CA SER A 34 1.35 -11.25 11.06
C SER A 34 2.37 -12.19 10.43
N GLN A 35 3.18 -12.82 11.28
CA GLN A 35 4.18 -13.80 10.86
C GLN A 35 3.53 -15.00 10.15
N ASP A 36 2.47 -15.56 10.72
CA ASP A 36 1.80 -16.75 10.17
C ASP A 36 1.23 -16.49 8.75
N LYS A 37 0.64 -15.29 8.53
CA LYS A 37 0.13 -14.90 7.21
C LYS A 37 1.27 -14.66 6.21
N LEU A 38 2.42 -14.19 6.66
CA LEU A 38 3.62 -14.01 5.82
C LEU A 38 4.24 -15.36 5.42
N GLU A 39 4.27 -16.34 6.33
CA GLU A 39 4.71 -17.70 6.04
C GLU A 39 3.81 -18.35 4.99
N ARG A 40 2.49 -18.21 5.14
CA ARG A 40 1.54 -18.66 4.12
C ARG A 40 1.75 -17.97 2.75
N LEU A 41 2.06 -16.67 2.74
CA LEU A 41 2.40 -15.96 1.50
C LEU A 41 3.62 -16.58 0.83
N LEU A 42 4.69 -16.90 1.59
CA LEU A 42 5.89 -17.54 1.07
C LEU A 42 5.61 -18.94 0.51
N GLU A 43 4.84 -19.75 1.20
CA GLU A 43 4.45 -21.09 0.73
C GLU A 43 3.70 -21.02 -0.61
N ILE A 44 2.72 -20.15 -0.73
CA ILE A 44 1.93 -19.96 -1.96
C ILE A 44 2.83 -19.42 -3.07
N ALA A 45 3.63 -18.40 -2.78
CA ALA A 45 4.53 -17.79 -3.76
C ALA A 45 5.53 -18.78 -4.34
N HIS A 46 6.21 -19.58 -3.50
CA HIS A 46 7.13 -20.62 -3.96
C HIS A 46 6.43 -21.78 -4.67
N GLY A 47 5.18 -22.08 -4.31
CA GLY A 47 4.36 -23.04 -5.03
C GLY A 47 4.02 -22.60 -6.46
N LEU A 48 3.83 -21.29 -6.67
CA LEU A 48 3.51 -20.70 -7.97
C LEU A 48 4.76 -20.40 -8.81
N ASN A 49 5.82 -19.94 -8.16
CA ASN A 49 7.12 -19.60 -8.79
C ASN A 49 8.26 -20.00 -7.84
N PRO A 50 8.80 -21.21 -7.96
CA PRO A 50 9.87 -21.70 -7.08
C PRO A 50 11.14 -20.84 -7.07
N ASP A 51 11.41 -20.11 -8.16
CA ASP A 51 12.59 -19.26 -8.32
C ASP A 51 12.34 -17.80 -7.92
N CYS A 52 11.17 -17.48 -7.36
CA CYS A 52 10.85 -16.11 -6.97
C CYS A 52 11.78 -15.61 -5.86
N GLN A 53 12.17 -14.35 -5.96
CA GLN A 53 12.97 -13.65 -4.94
C GLN A 53 12.05 -12.85 -4.02
N LEU A 54 11.30 -13.56 -3.18
CA LEU A 54 10.38 -12.98 -2.19
C LEU A 54 10.98 -13.10 -0.77
N PHE A 55 11.05 -11.97 -0.09
CA PHE A 55 11.46 -11.86 1.31
C PHE A 55 10.26 -11.35 2.12
N ALA A 56 9.71 -12.18 2.99
CA ALA A 56 8.59 -11.80 3.85
C ALA A 56 9.12 -11.48 5.25
N LEU A 57 8.97 -10.24 5.68
CA LEU A 57 9.49 -9.76 6.95
C LEU A 57 8.37 -9.28 7.87
N LYS A 58 8.36 -9.77 9.11
CA LYS A 58 7.49 -9.22 10.14
C LYS A 58 7.94 -7.80 10.44
N PHE A 59 7.06 -6.84 10.20
CA PHE A 59 7.37 -5.42 10.38
C PHE A 59 6.10 -4.59 10.63
N ASP A 60 6.14 -3.76 11.65
CA ASP A 60 5.12 -2.75 11.94
C ASP A 60 5.60 -1.38 11.48
N ILE A 61 4.99 -0.84 10.42
CA ILE A 61 5.38 0.45 9.84
C ILE A 61 5.23 1.63 10.83
N VAL A 62 4.43 1.45 11.90
CA VAL A 62 4.17 2.48 12.92
C VAL A 62 5.20 2.42 14.06
N HIS A 63 5.57 1.22 14.50
CA HIS A 63 6.30 1.06 15.75
C HIS A 63 7.73 0.57 15.59
N ASP A 64 8.02 -0.23 14.55
CA ASP A 64 9.34 -0.81 14.39
C ASP A 64 10.39 0.21 13.93
N ASP A 65 11.65 -0.09 14.21
CA ASP A 65 12.79 0.69 13.75
C ASP A 65 13.18 0.31 12.33
N TYR A 66 13.32 1.32 11.49
CA TYR A 66 13.68 1.15 10.09
C TYR A 66 15.17 0.84 9.87
N GLU A 67 16.05 0.99 10.86
CA GLU A 67 17.48 0.69 10.71
C GLU A 67 17.72 -0.77 10.32
N GLY A 68 17.04 -1.71 10.99
CA GLY A 68 17.11 -3.13 10.65
C GLY A 68 16.62 -3.43 9.23
N LEU A 69 15.56 -2.77 8.77
CA LEU A 69 15.07 -2.89 7.39
C LEU A 69 16.08 -2.32 6.38
N GLN A 70 16.68 -1.18 6.67
CA GLN A 70 17.71 -0.59 5.79
C GLN A 70 18.95 -1.49 5.68
N GLN A 71 19.39 -2.10 6.79
CA GLN A 71 20.49 -3.10 6.77
C GLN A 71 20.13 -4.32 5.93
N PHE A 72 18.89 -4.81 6.02
CA PHE A 72 18.42 -5.90 5.18
C PHE A 72 18.40 -5.51 3.69
N ILE A 73 17.94 -4.31 3.36
CA ILE A 73 17.95 -3.77 1.98
C ILE A 73 19.38 -3.67 1.46
N ALA A 74 20.33 -3.17 2.27
CA ALA A 74 21.72 -3.06 1.88
C ALA A 74 22.30 -4.43 1.50
N SER A 75 21.97 -5.49 2.24
CA SER A 75 22.53 -6.83 2.02
C SER A 75 21.85 -7.63 0.88
N HIS A 76 20.58 -7.36 0.56
CA HIS A 76 19.82 -8.15 -0.40
C HIS A 76 19.44 -7.37 -1.67
N PHE A 77 19.36 -6.05 -1.59
CA PHE A 77 18.88 -5.16 -2.66
C PHE A 77 19.97 -4.20 -3.16
N ASP A 78 21.24 -4.46 -2.83
CA ASP A 78 22.37 -3.60 -3.21
C ASP A 78 22.13 -2.12 -2.82
N ASN A 79 21.54 -1.90 -1.65
CA ASN A 79 21.18 -0.57 -1.12
C ASN A 79 20.29 0.26 -2.06
N ARG A 80 19.38 -0.39 -2.78
CA ARG A 80 18.54 0.23 -3.81
C ARG A 80 17.09 -0.22 -3.71
N VAL A 81 16.16 0.74 -3.77
CA VAL A 81 14.72 0.51 -3.86
C VAL A 81 14.18 1.18 -5.12
N ASP A 82 13.61 0.40 -6.03
CA ASP A 82 13.02 0.92 -7.26
C ASP A 82 11.55 1.32 -7.08
N ILE A 83 10.80 0.55 -6.27
CA ILE A 83 9.39 0.77 -6.04
C ILE A 83 9.06 0.57 -4.56
N LEU A 84 8.35 1.54 -3.98
CA LEU A 84 7.72 1.44 -2.66
C LEU A 84 6.20 1.47 -2.83
N ILE A 85 5.50 0.40 -2.41
CA ILE A 85 4.04 0.34 -2.39
C ILE A 85 3.57 0.47 -0.94
N ASN A 86 3.04 1.62 -0.60
CA ASN A 86 2.44 1.93 0.69
C ASN A 86 0.98 1.45 0.72
N ASN A 87 0.78 0.18 1.08
CA ASN A 87 -0.52 -0.47 1.07
C ASN A 87 -1.07 -0.74 2.47
N ALA A 88 -0.25 -0.84 3.50
CA ALA A 88 -0.73 -1.11 4.86
C ALA A 88 -1.88 -0.17 5.27
N GLY A 89 -2.89 -0.69 5.95
CA GLY A 89 -4.01 0.13 6.38
C GLY A 89 -4.91 -0.60 7.36
N VAL A 90 -5.70 0.20 8.07
CA VAL A 90 -6.78 -0.26 8.96
C VAL A 90 -8.05 0.53 8.64
N LEU A 91 -9.19 -0.09 8.87
CA LEU A 91 -10.49 0.53 8.68
C LEU A 91 -11.35 0.23 9.92
N ILE A 92 -11.84 1.29 10.55
CA ILE A 92 -12.83 1.23 11.62
C ILE A 92 -14.10 1.88 11.09
N ASN A 93 -15.17 1.09 11.03
CA ASN A 93 -16.50 1.56 10.63
C ASN A 93 -17.37 1.72 11.88
N LYS A 94 -17.62 2.96 12.26
CA LYS A 94 -18.49 3.33 13.41
C LYS A 94 -19.24 4.62 13.09
N PRO A 95 -20.49 4.79 13.58
CA PRO A 95 -21.19 6.08 13.55
C PRO A 95 -20.30 7.18 14.13
N PHE A 96 -20.32 8.38 13.56
CA PHE A 96 -19.45 9.48 13.99
C PHE A 96 -19.56 9.78 15.49
N ALA A 97 -20.78 9.71 16.04
CA ALA A 97 -21.01 9.95 17.48
C ALA A 97 -20.39 8.88 18.40
N GLU A 98 -20.03 7.72 17.87
CA GLU A 98 -19.43 6.59 18.61
C GLU A 98 -17.91 6.49 18.38
N LEU A 99 -17.36 7.28 17.44
CA LEU A 99 -15.92 7.32 17.21
C LEU A 99 -15.21 7.98 18.40
N LEU A 100 -14.22 7.29 18.92
CA LEU A 100 -13.33 7.80 19.96
C LEU A 100 -12.12 8.49 19.33
N GLU A 101 -11.44 9.34 20.09
CA GLU A 101 -10.17 9.93 19.68
C GLU A 101 -9.14 8.85 19.32
N SER A 102 -9.13 7.74 20.07
CA SER A 102 -8.26 6.60 19.78
C SER A 102 -8.51 5.96 18.40
N ASP A 103 -9.76 5.92 17.92
CA ASP A 103 -10.08 5.39 16.59
C ASP A 103 -9.47 6.29 15.49
N PHE A 104 -9.52 7.61 15.66
CA PHE A 104 -8.86 8.57 14.76
C PHE A 104 -7.35 8.42 14.78
N VAL A 105 -6.78 8.33 15.99
CA VAL A 105 -5.32 8.17 16.17
C VAL A 105 -4.84 6.89 15.51
N GLU A 106 -5.49 5.75 15.73
CA GLU A 106 -5.11 4.46 15.14
C GLU A 106 -5.13 4.52 13.60
N MET A 107 -6.21 5.07 13.02
CA MET A 107 -6.32 5.18 11.57
C MET A 107 -5.30 6.16 10.98
N LEU A 108 -5.05 7.30 11.63
CA LEU A 108 -4.01 8.23 11.20
C LEU A 108 -2.60 7.63 11.35
N GLN A 109 -2.32 6.94 12.45
CA GLN A 109 -1.03 6.31 12.66
C GLN A 109 -0.73 5.27 11.58
N THR A 110 -1.67 4.39 11.27
CA THR A 110 -1.45 3.32 10.29
C THR A 110 -1.57 3.82 8.85
N ASN A 111 -2.65 4.54 8.52
CA ASN A 111 -2.97 4.89 7.12
C ASN A 111 -2.20 6.10 6.60
N PHE A 112 -1.52 6.85 7.48
CA PHE A 112 -0.81 8.06 7.12
C PHE A 112 0.60 8.12 7.70
N ILE A 113 0.77 8.20 9.04
CA ILE A 113 2.09 8.38 9.67
C ILE A 113 3.03 7.20 9.39
N GLY A 114 2.54 5.97 9.43
CA GLY A 114 3.33 4.79 9.07
C GLY A 114 3.90 4.88 7.65
N HIS A 115 3.10 5.39 6.69
CA HIS A 115 3.57 5.62 5.33
C HIS A 115 4.58 6.77 5.23
N VAL A 116 4.39 7.85 5.98
CA VAL A 116 5.38 8.94 6.09
C VAL A 116 6.72 8.38 6.57
N ARG A 117 6.71 7.58 7.64
CA ARG A 117 7.93 6.95 8.18
C ARG A 117 8.60 6.04 7.15
N ALA A 118 7.82 5.21 6.43
CA ALA A 118 8.35 4.35 5.39
C ALA A 118 9.00 5.16 4.26
N ILE A 119 8.36 6.22 3.80
CA ILE A 119 8.91 7.10 2.76
C ILE A 119 10.20 7.76 3.26
N GLN A 120 10.20 8.37 4.45
CA GLN A 120 11.38 9.04 5.01
C GLN A 120 12.58 8.09 5.15
N ALA A 121 12.34 6.86 5.58
CA ALA A 121 13.39 5.87 5.76
C ALA A 121 13.94 5.33 4.43
N LEU A 122 13.10 5.23 3.39
CA LEU A 122 13.44 4.52 2.16
C LEU A 122 13.79 5.45 1.00
N VAL A 123 13.29 6.68 0.96
CA VAL A 123 13.59 7.63 -0.13
C VAL A 123 15.10 7.88 -0.35
N PRO A 124 15.98 7.86 0.68
CA PRO A 124 17.43 7.97 0.45
C PRO A 124 18.03 6.80 -0.35
N LEU A 125 17.31 5.66 -0.41
CA LEU A 125 17.72 4.45 -1.14
C LEU A 125 17.06 4.38 -2.54
N MET A 126 16.28 5.39 -2.92
CA MET A 126 15.50 5.41 -4.16
C MET A 126 16.20 6.27 -5.22
N PRO A 127 16.80 5.65 -6.26
CA PRO A 127 17.44 6.40 -7.33
C PRO A 127 16.43 7.11 -8.22
N SER A 128 16.92 8.01 -9.08
CA SER A 128 16.10 8.63 -10.10
C SER A 128 15.39 7.59 -10.98
N GLY A 129 14.12 7.80 -11.25
CA GLY A 129 13.24 6.86 -11.95
C GLY A 129 12.47 5.92 -11.02
N SER A 130 12.72 5.95 -9.70
CA SER A 130 11.96 5.17 -8.73
C SER A 130 10.52 5.67 -8.57
N HIS A 131 9.65 4.79 -8.05
CA HIS A 131 8.23 5.04 -7.91
C HIS A 131 7.74 4.77 -6.48
N ILE A 132 7.07 5.74 -5.87
CA ILE A 132 6.30 5.58 -4.64
C ILE A 132 4.82 5.50 -5.03
N LEU A 133 4.20 4.38 -4.73
CA LEU A 133 2.77 4.16 -4.97
C LEU A 133 2.04 4.08 -3.63
N ASN A 134 1.23 5.07 -3.34
CA ASN A 134 0.36 5.08 -2.17
C ASN A 134 -0.98 4.42 -2.51
N ILE A 135 -1.48 3.55 -1.63
CA ILE A 135 -2.80 2.93 -1.75
C ILE A 135 -3.79 3.74 -0.91
N GLY A 136 -4.50 4.61 -1.62
CA GLY A 136 -5.58 5.45 -1.12
C GLY A 136 -6.93 4.72 -1.13
N SER A 137 -8.00 5.51 -1.09
CA SER A 137 -9.37 5.02 -1.15
C SER A 137 -10.29 6.06 -1.77
N MET A 138 -11.33 5.61 -2.47
CA MET A 138 -12.43 6.49 -2.90
C MET A 138 -13.08 7.23 -1.72
N GLY A 139 -13.08 6.64 -0.53
CA GLY A 139 -13.52 7.33 0.70
C GLY A 139 -12.76 8.63 0.97
N GLY A 140 -11.47 8.69 0.65
CA GLY A 140 -10.64 9.89 0.76
C GLY A 140 -10.64 10.79 -0.48
N PHE A 141 -11.16 10.33 -1.62
CA PHE A 141 -11.10 11.05 -2.89
C PHE A 141 -12.08 12.25 -2.89
N GLN A 142 -11.58 13.41 -3.28
CA GLN A 142 -12.41 14.63 -3.33
C GLN A 142 -13.50 14.47 -4.40
N GLY A 143 -14.73 14.83 -4.03
CA GLY A 143 -15.88 14.75 -4.93
C GLY A 143 -16.54 13.37 -5.03
N SER A 144 -15.98 12.33 -4.41
CA SER A 144 -16.65 11.02 -4.31
C SER A 144 -17.76 11.05 -3.26
N ALA A 145 -18.75 10.17 -3.37
CA ALA A 145 -19.71 9.93 -2.31
C ALA A 145 -19.01 9.47 -1.02
N LYS A 146 -19.53 9.91 0.11
CA LYS A 146 -19.03 9.52 1.44
C LYS A 146 -20.01 8.58 2.10
N PHE A 147 -19.48 7.56 2.77
CA PHE A 147 -20.29 6.55 3.44
C PHE A 147 -20.38 6.85 4.95
N PRO A 148 -21.56 6.73 5.55
CA PRO A 148 -21.69 6.79 7.01
C PRO A 148 -20.76 5.78 7.67
N GLY A 149 -20.20 6.16 8.82
CA GLY A 149 -19.27 5.31 9.58
C GLY A 149 -17.80 5.43 9.17
N LEU A 150 -17.47 6.03 8.03
CA LEU A 150 -16.10 6.12 7.51
C LEU A 150 -15.42 7.48 7.71
N ALA A 151 -15.90 8.34 8.61
CA ALA A 151 -15.37 9.69 8.74
C ALA A 151 -13.85 9.72 9.01
N ALA A 152 -13.38 8.98 10.01
CA ALA A 152 -11.95 8.95 10.38
C ALA A 152 -11.10 8.22 9.32
N TYR A 153 -11.61 7.11 8.77
CA TYR A 153 -10.94 6.41 7.67
C TYR A 153 -10.76 7.31 6.44
N SER A 154 -11.84 7.96 6.00
CA SER A 154 -11.81 8.85 4.84
C SER A 154 -10.87 10.03 5.06
N ALA A 155 -10.85 10.61 6.25
CA ALA A 155 -9.92 11.68 6.60
C ALA A 155 -8.46 11.21 6.53
N SER A 156 -8.13 10.01 7.06
CA SER A 156 -6.78 9.47 7.00
C SER A 156 -6.31 9.19 5.56
N LYS A 157 -7.20 8.69 4.70
CA LYS A 157 -6.89 8.46 3.28
C LYS A 157 -6.80 9.76 2.47
N SER A 158 -7.58 10.80 2.82
CA SER A 158 -7.44 12.14 2.23
C SER A 158 -6.09 12.77 2.56
N ALA A 159 -5.60 12.60 3.78
CA ALA A 159 -4.26 13.06 4.17
C ALA A 159 -3.17 12.43 3.29
N LEU A 160 -3.28 11.11 3.01
CA LEU A 160 -2.35 10.39 2.14
C LEU A 160 -2.41 10.90 0.68
N HIS A 161 -3.60 11.27 0.20
CA HIS A 161 -3.77 11.88 -1.13
C HIS A 161 -2.99 13.19 -1.23
N THR A 162 -3.22 14.12 -0.31
CA THR A 162 -2.51 15.40 -0.29
C THR A 162 -1.00 15.23 -0.15
N LEU A 163 -0.55 14.30 0.71
CA LEU A 163 0.87 13.97 0.84
C LEU A 163 1.47 13.54 -0.52
N THR A 164 0.74 12.72 -1.28
CA THR A 164 1.19 12.28 -2.62
C THR A 164 1.48 13.46 -3.54
N GLU A 165 0.59 14.45 -3.58
CA GLU A 165 0.76 15.64 -4.42
C GLU A 165 1.95 16.49 -3.96
N CYS A 166 2.10 16.69 -2.65
CA CYS A 166 3.23 17.43 -2.07
C CYS A 166 4.57 16.77 -2.39
N LEU A 167 4.70 15.46 -2.12
CA LEU A 167 5.95 14.74 -2.32
C LEU A 167 6.33 14.61 -3.80
N ALA A 168 5.37 14.53 -4.70
CA ALA A 168 5.65 14.55 -6.14
C ALA A 168 6.35 15.81 -6.60
N GLN A 169 6.08 16.96 -5.96
CA GLN A 169 6.76 18.22 -6.21
C GLN A 169 8.12 18.25 -5.51
N GLU A 170 8.16 17.85 -4.24
CA GLU A 170 9.38 17.88 -3.43
C GLU A 170 10.49 16.99 -4.00
N PHE A 171 10.14 15.81 -4.54
CA PHE A 171 11.11 14.86 -5.10
C PHE A 171 11.38 15.04 -6.60
N THR A 172 10.93 16.14 -7.20
CA THR A 172 11.11 16.39 -8.64
C THR A 172 12.58 16.37 -9.06
N GLU A 173 13.45 17.04 -8.32
CA GLU A 173 14.89 17.09 -8.61
C GLU A 173 15.59 15.74 -8.39
N GLN A 174 15.09 14.92 -7.45
CA GLN A 174 15.59 13.59 -7.20
C GLN A 174 15.13 12.59 -8.29
N GLY A 175 14.13 12.97 -9.08
CA GLY A 175 13.54 12.11 -10.12
C GLY A 175 12.70 10.95 -9.60
N VAL A 176 12.27 10.98 -8.32
CA VAL A 176 11.37 9.99 -7.73
C VAL A 176 9.93 10.39 -8.03
N LYS A 177 9.15 9.48 -8.57
CA LYS A 177 7.73 9.69 -8.88
C LYS A 177 6.85 9.22 -7.73
N VAL A 178 5.79 10.00 -7.43
CA VAL A 178 4.85 9.67 -6.36
C VAL A 178 3.43 9.73 -6.90
N ASN A 179 2.68 8.62 -6.81
CA ASN A 179 1.28 8.57 -7.23
C ASN A 179 0.43 7.84 -6.18
N CYS A 180 -0.87 7.99 -6.27
CA CYS A 180 -1.82 7.31 -5.40
C CYS A 180 -2.94 6.68 -6.23
N LEU A 181 -3.28 5.42 -5.91
CA LEU A 181 -4.50 4.79 -6.39
C LEU A 181 -5.59 4.94 -5.33
N ALA A 182 -6.63 5.71 -5.63
CA ALA A 182 -7.82 5.83 -4.79
C ALA A 182 -8.76 4.65 -5.09
N LEU A 183 -8.56 3.54 -4.38
CA LEU A 183 -9.30 2.30 -4.65
C LEU A 183 -10.76 2.41 -4.21
N GLY A 184 -11.65 1.87 -5.04
CA GLY A 184 -12.99 1.47 -4.65
C GLY A 184 -12.99 0.21 -3.81
N SER A 185 -14.18 -0.43 -3.67
CA SER A 185 -14.28 -1.69 -2.95
C SER A 185 -13.58 -2.83 -3.71
N ALA A 186 -12.88 -3.69 -2.96
CA ALA A 186 -12.42 -5.00 -3.42
C ALA A 186 -12.77 -6.04 -2.36
N GLN A 187 -13.15 -7.24 -2.77
CA GLN A 187 -13.58 -8.30 -1.85
C GLN A 187 -12.39 -8.79 -1.02
N THR A 188 -12.33 -8.36 0.22
CA THR A 188 -11.24 -8.61 1.18
C THR A 188 -11.80 -8.86 2.57
N GLU A 189 -11.01 -9.50 3.45
CA GLU A 189 -11.35 -9.64 4.87
C GLU A 189 -11.69 -8.28 5.53
N MET A 190 -10.94 -7.23 5.21
CA MET A 190 -11.18 -5.88 5.74
C MET A 190 -12.54 -5.34 5.33
N LEU A 191 -12.93 -5.53 4.07
CA LEU A 191 -14.24 -5.09 3.58
C LEU A 191 -15.37 -5.86 4.26
N GLU A 192 -15.24 -7.17 4.38
CA GLU A 192 -16.26 -8.03 5.00
C GLU A 192 -16.45 -7.69 6.49
N GLN A 193 -15.36 -7.41 7.21
CA GLN A 193 -15.43 -6.97 8.60
C GLN A 193 -16.07 -5.60 8.75
N ALA A 194 -15.75 -4.66 7.84
CA ALA A 194 -16.29 -3.31 7.91
C ALA A 194 -17.75 -3.22 7.43
N PHE A 195 -18.16 -4.07 6.50
CA PHE A 195 -19.49 -4.08 5.87
C PHE A 195 -20.00 -5.51 5.73
N PRO A 196 -20.44 -6.15 6.84
CA PRO A 196 -20.93 -7.52 6.81
C PRO A 196 -22.08 -7.70 5.81
N GLY A 197 -21.93 -8.70 4.93
CA GLY A 197 -22.91 -9.02 3.90
C GLY A 197 -22.83 -8.20 2.61
N TYR A 198 -21.98 -7.18 2.55
CA TYR A 198 -21.70 -6.48 1.29
C TYR A 198 -20.74 -7.31 0.43
N GLN A 199 -21.07 -7.46 -0.84
CA GLN A 199 -20.21 -8.12 -1.83
C GLN A 199 -19.71 -7.11 -2.86
N SER A 200 -18.39 -7.00 -2.95
CA SER A 200 -17.77 -6.16 -3.97
C SER A 200 -17.84 -6.83 -5.34
N PRO A 201 -18.11 -6.07 -6.42
CA PRO A 201 -18.03 -6.59 -7.78
C PRO A 201 -16.58 -6.86 -8.23
N VAL A 202 -15.58 -6.37 -7.50
CA VAL A 202 -14.15 -6.54 -7.81
C VAL A 202 -13.53 -7.46 -6.78
N MET A 203 -12.85 -8.50 -7.22
CA MET A 203 -12.13 -9.42 -6.36
C MET A 203 -10.76 -8.88 -5.96
N ALA A 204 -10.25 -9.33 -4.82
CA ALA A 204 -8.94 -8.89 -4.33
C ALA A 204 -7.81 -9.15 -5.33
N PHE A 205 -7.82 -10.29 -6.03
CA PHE A 205 -6.79 -10.63 -7.01
C PHE A 205 -6.82 -9.71 -8.25
N GLU A 206 -8.00 -9.30 -8.72
CA GLU A 206 -8.13 -8.35 -9.85
C GLU A 206 -7.54 -6.98 -9.47
N MET A 207 -7.85 -6.51 -8.26
CA MET A 207 -7.31 -5.25 -7.75
C MET A 207 -5.80 -5.34 -7.48
N GLY A 208 -5.33 -6.47 -6.92
CA GLY A 208 -3.92 -6.73 -6.69
C GLY A 208 -3.11 -6.72 -7.99
N LYS A 209 -3.64 -7.35 -9.03
CA LYS A 209 -3.05 -7.31 -10.37
C LYS A 209 -2.93 -5.88 -10.90
N TYR A 210 -4.00 -5.10 -10.80
CA TYR A 210 -3.96 -3.70 -11.25
C TYR A 210 -2.94 -2.86 -10.46
N ILE A 211 -2.84 -3.07 -9.14
CA ILE A 211 -1.83 -2.41 -8.30
C ILE A 211 -0.42 -2.77 -8.77
N ALA A 212 -0.13 -4.05 -9.02
CA ALA A 212 1.17 -4.51 -9.49
C ALA A 212 1.51 -3.92 -10.86
N ASP A 213 0.59 -3.98 -11.82
CA ASP A 213 0.78 -3.42 -13.16
C ASP A 213 1.04 -1.91 -13.11
N PHE A 214 0.26 -1.17 -12.29
CA PHE A 214 0.44 0.26 -12.13
C PHE A 214 1.75 0.62 -11.40
N ALA A 215 2.14 -0.13 -10.39
CA ALA A 215 3.41 0.06 -9.70
C ALA A 215 4.60 -0.02 -10.68
N LEU A 216 4.57 -0.98 -11.61
CA LEU A 216 5.62 -1.20 -12.60
C LEU A 216 5.61 -0.19 -13.76
N THR A 217 4.45 0.36 -14.13
CA THR A 217 4.31 1.11 -15.38
C THR A 217 3.79 2.55 -15.21
N GLY A 218 3.06 2.82 -14.15
CA GLY A 218 2.32 4.08 -13.94
C GLY A 218 3.23 5.31 -13.88
N SER A 219 4.41 5.18 -13.30
CA SER A 219 5.38 6.29 -13.20
C SER A 219 5.87 6.82 -14.55
N LYS A 220 5.67 6.08 -15.65
CA LYS A 220 5.99 6.53 -17.01
C LYS A 220 5.05 7.67 -17.47
N PHE A 221 3.82 7.68 -16.98
CA PHE A 221 2.77 8.59 -17.45
C PHE A 221 2.30 9.56 -16.36
N PHE A 222 2.49 9.21 -15.09
CA PHE A 222 1.92 9.93 -13.96
C PHE A 222 2.99 10.36 -12.95
N ASN A 223 2.79 11.56 -12.40
CA ASN A 223 3.48 12.05 -11.21
C ASN A 223 2.54 12.99 -10.45
N GLY A 224 2.40 12.83 -9.14
CA GLY A 224 1.51 13.62 -8.29
C GLY A 224 0.03 13.38 -8.57
N LYS A 225 -0.35 12.20 -9.09
CA LYS A 225 -1.75 11.93 -9.44
C LYS A 225 -2.43 11.02 -8.42
N ILE A 226 -3.65 11.42 -8.09
CA ILE A 226 -4.59 10.59 -7.34
C ILE A 226 -5.56 10.00 -8.38
N ILE A 227 -5.44 8.70 -8.62
CA ILE A 227 -6.16 8.01 -9.69
C ILE A 227 -7.32 7.23 -9.08
N PRO A 228 -8.59 7.60 -9.37
CA PRO A 228 -9.74 6.84 -8.92
C PRO A 228 -9.80 5.49 -9.64
N VAL A 229 -9.90 4.41 -8.86
CA VAL A 229 -9.97 3.02 -9.36
C VAL A 229 -11.26 2.40 -8.84
N ALA A 230 -12.36 2.71 -9.50
CA ALA A 230 -13.68 2.19 -9.15
C ALA A 230 -14.54 2.04 -10.41
N ALA A 231 -15.31 0.96 -10.48
CA ALA A 231 -16.22 0.71 -11.59
C ALA A 231 -17.46 1.63 -11.55
N SER A 232 -17.80 2.11 -10.37
CA SER A 232 -18.81 3.14 -10.16
C SER A 232 -18.24 4.23 -9.28
N THR A 233 -18.29 5.47 -9.74
CA THR A 233 -18.20 6.63 -8.84
C THR A 233 -19.57 6.82 -8.25
N PRO A 234 -19.75 6.61 -6.96
CA PRO A 234 -20.99 7.00 -6.33
C PRO A 234 -21.16 8.50 -6.42
#